data_69e95c16bd3860e5d1ac6526a888a5a4
#
_entry.id   69e95c16bd3860e5d1ac6526a888a5a4
#
_cell.length_a   1.000
_cell.length_b   1.000
_cell.length_c   1.000
_cell.angle_alpha   90.00
_cell.angle_beta   90.00
_cell.angle_gamma   90.00
#
_symmetry.space_group_name_H-M   'P 1'
#
loop_
_entity.id
_entity.type
_entity.pdbx_description
1 polymer ?
#
loop_
_entity_poly.entity_id
_entity_poly.type
_entity_poly.pdbx_seq_one_letter_code
_entity_poly.pdbx_strand_id
1 'polypeptide(L)'
;MPTTLTFIGNLAADPDLRFTPSGTAVAHFTLIDTPRKFDKQTNEFKDGEPIRQRVVVWGDQAENIAETATKGMRLWAIGHLEQRPDFEKDGEKIRPAIELNAEEVGPSLKWATATVTKATRKKAQG
;
A
#
# COMPACT_ATOMS: atom_id res chain seq x y z
N MET A 1 -10.75 -19.52 -0.29
CA MET A 1 -11.33 -18.24 0.15
C MET A 1 -10.20 -17.23 0.31
N PRO A 2 -10.34 -16.02 -0.19
CA PRO A 2 -9.29 -15.01 -0.03
C PRO A 2 -9.21 -14.53 1.43
N THR A 3 -8.00 -14.22 1.85
CA THR A 3 -7.78 -13.54 3.13
C THR A 3 -7.88 -12.05 2.89
N THR A 4 -8.91 -11.42 3.43
CA THR A 4 -9.17 -9.99 3.23
C THR A 4 -8.57 -9.15 4.35
N LEU A 5 -8.17 -7.93 4.02
CA LEU A 5 -7.54 -7.02 4.96
C LEU A 5 -7.86 -5.57 4.60
N THR A 6 -8.14 -4.78 5.63
CA THR A 6 -8.11 -3.32 5.52
C THR A 6 -6.91 -2.83 6.32
N PHE A 7 -6.01 -2.12 5.65
CA PHE A 7 -4.81 -1.59 6.30
C PHE A 7 -4.79 -0.07 6.19
N ILE A 8 -4.55 0.58 7.30
CA ILE A 8 -4.45 2.05 7.37
C ILE A 8 -3.09 2.38 7.94
N GLY A 9 -2.31 3.17 7.21
CA GLY A 9 -0.98 3.52 7.66
C GLY A 9 -0.38 4.66 6.85
N ASN A 10 0.84 5.03 7.20
CA ASN A 10 1.54 6.09 6.51
C ASN A 10 2.40 5.54 5.38
N LEU A 11 2.44 6.26 4.28
CA LEU A 11 3.20 5.86 3.10
C LEU A 11 4.71 5.98 3.38
N ALA A 12 5.43 4.86 3.24
CA ALA A 12 6.85 4.79 3.56
C ALA A 12 7.74 5.54 2.56
N ALA A 13 7.32 5.54 1.29
CA ALA A 13 8.00 6.22 0.19
C ALA A 13 6.97 6.45 -0.91
N ASP A 14 7.29 7.32 -1.86
CA ASP A 14 6.39 7.56 -3.00
C ASP A 14 6.06 6.25 -3.71
N PRO A 15 4.83 6.09 -4.24
CA PRO A 15 4.49 4.86 -4.96
C PRO A 15 5.40 4.62 -6.16
N ASP A 16 5.78 3.36 -6.36
CA ASP A 16 6.57 2.95 -7.51
C ASP A 16 5.62 2.49 -8.62
N LEU A 17 5.40 3.36 -9.59
CA LEU A 17 4.51 3.08 -10.72
C LEU A 17 5.30 2.49 -11.88
N ARG A 18 4.85 1.35 -12.37
CA ARG A 18 5.43 0.68 -13.53
C ARG A 18 4.35 0.22 -14.48
N PHE A 19 4.76 -0.12 -15.69
CA PHE A 19 3.85 -0.67 -16.70
C PHE A 19 4.35 -2.04 -17.11
N THR A 20 3.43 -2.99 -17.22
CA THR A 20 3.75 -4.32 -17.70
C THR A 20 4.01 -4.26 -19.21
N PRO A 21 4.62 -5.32 -19.81
CA PRO A 21 4.80 -5.36 -21.27
C PRO A 21 3.50 -5.18 -22.07
N SER A 22 2.37 -5.56 -21.47
CA SER A 22 1.04 -5.37 -22.11
C SER A 22 0.48 -3.95 -21.92
N GLY A 23 1.20 -3.08 -21.20
CA GLY A 23 0.76 -1.70 -20.98
C GLY A 23 -0.12 -1.48 -19.77
N THR A 24 -0.29 -2.49 -18.90
CA THR A 24 -1.07 -2.37 -17.68
C THR A 24 -0.27 -1.69 -16.58
N ALA A 25 -0.83 -0.66 -15.97
CA ALA A 25 -0.17 0.03 -14.85
C ALA A 25 -0.22 -0.80 -13.58
N VAL A 26 0.87 -0.79 -12.84
CA VAL A 26 0.95 -1.41 -11.51
C VAL A 26 1.74 -0.50 -10.58
N ALA A 27 1.20 -0.24 -9.40
CA ALA A 27 1.86 0.56 -8.38
C ALA A 27 2.16 -0.30 -7.16
N HIS A 28 3.38 -0.16 -6.65
CA HIS A 28 3.83 -0.83 -5.42
C HIS A 28 4.18 0.23 -4.39
N PHE A 29 3.74 0.03 -3.18
CA PHE A 29 4.15 0.88 -2.06
C PHE A 29 4.01 0.12 -0.74
N THR A 30 4.59 0.69 0.31
CA THR A 30 4.51 0.12 1.65
C THR A 30 3.82 1.11 2.58
N LEU A 31 2.83 0.63 3.32
CA LEU A 31 2.18 1.39 4.38
C LEU A 31 2.73 0.94 5.73
N ILE A 32 2.93 1.90 6.62
CA ILE A 32 3.45 1.63 7.96
C ILE A 32 2.41 2.06 8.98
N ASP A 33 2.00 1.11 9.82
CA ASP A 33 1.15 1.36 10.97
C ASP A 33 2.00 1.21 12.23
N THR A 34 2.14 2.29 13.00
CA THR A 34 2.89 2.26 14.24
C THR A 34 1.90 2.31 15.40
N PRO A 35 1.58 1.15 16.03
CA PRO A 35 0.64 1.13 17.13
C PRO A 35 1.23 1.83 18.34
N ARG A 36 0.39 2.55 19.08
CA ARG A 36 0.78 3.16 20.34
C ARG A 36 0.40 2.25 21.47
N LYS A 37 1.36 2.02 22.39
CA LYS A 37 1.16 1.18 23.56
C LYS A 37 1.32 2.00 24.82
N PHE A 38 0.46 1.72 25.80
CA PHE A 38 0.57 2.37 27.10
C PHE A 38 1.63 1.64 27.95
N ASP A 39 2.62 2.37 28.42
CA ASP A 39 3.65 1.83 29.32
C ASP A 39 3.23 2.11 30.76
N LYS A 40 2.89 1.05 31.49
CA LYS A 40 2.46 1.17 32.88
C LYS A 40 3.57 1.64 33.83
N GLN A 41 4.83 1.38 33.48
CA GLN A 41 5.97 1.76 34.29
C GLN A 41 6.23 3.25 34.26
N THR A 42 6.14 3.87 33.07
CA THR A 42 6.37 5.31 32.90
C THR A 42 5.08 6.10 32.89
N ASN A 43 3.92 5.43 32.84
CA ASN A 43 2.59 6.03 32.73
C ASN A 43 2.45 6.89 31.46
N GLU A 44 3.15 6.51 30.39
CA GLU A 44 3.16 7.20 29.12
C GLU A 44 2.80 6.28 27.97
N PHE A 45 2.28 6.86 26.87
CA PHE A 45 2.11 6.13 25.62
C PHE A 45 3.42 6.12 24.87
N LYS A 46 3.83 4.94 24.39
CA LYS A 46 5.02 4.76 23.57
C LYS A 46 4.66 4.11 22.25
N ASP A 47 5.46 4.36 21.23
CA ASP A 47 5.31 3.68 19.96
C ASP A 47 5.68 2.20 20.13
N GLY A 48 4.80 1.30 19.63
CA GLY A 48 5.11 -0.11 19.55
C GLY A 48 5.92 -0.40 18.28
N GLU A 49 6.13 -1.69 18.01
CA GLU A 49 6.81 -2.09 16.78
C GLU A 49 5.93 -1.74 15.57
N PRO A 50 6.51 -1.11 14.55
CA PRO A 50 5.74 -0.76 13.36
C PRO A 50 5.38 -2.01 12.55
N ILE A 51 4.16 -1.99 12.01
CA ILE A 51 3.69 -3.02 11.08
C ILE A 51 3.82 -2.45 9.68
N ARG A 52 4.52 -3.19 8.80
CA ARG A 52 4.73 -2.79 7.41
C ARG A 52 3.94 -3.72 6.50
N GLN A 53 3.15 -3.15 5.62
CA GLN A 53 2.37 -3.92 4.66
C GLN A 53 2.66 -3.44 3.24
N ARG A 54 3.17 -4.34 2.41
CA ARG A 54 3.32 -4.06 0.98
C ARG A 54 1.95 -4.09 0.33
N VAL A 55 1.70 -3.11 -0.52
CA VAL A 55 0.44 -2.94 -1.24
C VAL A 55 0.72 -2.89 -2.73
N VAL A 56 -0.12 -3.57 -3.49
CA VAL A 56 -0.07 -3.60 -4.96
C VAL A 56 -1.41 -3.12 -5.48
N VAL A 57 -1.37 -2.19 -6.42
CA VAL A 57 -2.56 -1.62 -7.05
C VAL A 57 -2.41 -1.73 -8.56
N TRP A 58 -3.45 -2.17 -9.24
CA TRP A 58 -3.43 -2.40 -10.69
C TRP A 58 -4.35 -1.44 -11.45
N GLY A 59 -3.99 -1.18 -12.70
CA GLY A 59 -4.84 -0.46 -13.65
C GLY A 59 -4.89 1.05 -13.43
N ASP A 60 -6.01 1.65 -13.77
CA ASP A 60 -6.19 3.09 -13.65
C ASP A 60 -5.98 3.59 -12.22
N GLN A 61 -6.39 2.80 -11.25
CA GLN A 61 -6.20 3.15 -9.84
C GLN A 61 -4.72 3.25 -9.47
N ALA A 62 -3.85 2.43 -10.11
CA ALA A 62 -2.41 2.52 -9.89
C ALA A 62 -1.87 3.88 -10.33
N GLU A 63 -2.29 4.36 -11.48
CA GLU A 63 -1.90 5.69 -11.97
C GLU A 63 -2.46 6.79 -11.06
N ASN A 64 -3.71 6.65 -10.65
CA ASN A 64 -4.36 7.64 -9.79
C ASN A 64 -3.68 7.75 -8.42
N ILE A 65 -3.32 6.63 -7.80
CA ILE A 65 -2.65 6.68 -6.50
C ILE A 65 -1.22 7.21 -6.63
N ALA A 66 -0.53 6.86 -7.71
CA ALA A 66 0.82 7.39 -7.97
C ALA A 66 0.81 8.91 -8.16
N GLU A 67 -0.24 9.44 -8.75
CA GLU A 67 -0.41 10.88 -8.96
C GLU A 67 -0.81 11.61 -7.68
N THR A 68 -1.52 10.93 -6.79
CA THR A 68 -2.11 11.53 -5.59
C THR A 68 -1.20 11.45 -4.37
N ALA A 69 -0.57 10.30 -4.16
CA ALA A 69 0.08 9.99 -2.89
C ALA A 69 1.58 10.31 -2.90
N THR A 70 2.05 10.87 -1.78
CA THR A 70 3.46 11.13 -1.55
C THR A 70 3.88 10.58 -0.19
N LYS A 71 5.17 10.36 -0.02
CA LYS A 71 5.76 9.84 1.22
C LYS A 71 5.21 10.56 2.45
N GLY A 72 4.83 9.79 3.45
CA GLY A 72 4.32 10.29 4.72
C GLY A 72 2.80 10.45 4.76
N MET A 73 2.14 10.43 3.62
CA MET A 73 0.68 10.58 3.55
C MET A 73 -0.01 9.36 4.17
N ARG A 74 -1.05 9.61 4.96
CA ARG A 74 -1.86 8.54 5.54
C ARG A 74 -2.85 8.02 4.52
N LEU A 75 -2.76 6.74 4.23
CA LEU A 75 -3.62 6.06 3.25
C LEU A 75 -4.33 4.88 3.89
N TRP A 76 -5.44 4.49 3.28
CA TRP A 76 -6.11 3.23 3.58
C TRP A 76 -6.10 2.37 2.32
N ALA A 77 -6.04 1.06 2.51
CA ALA A 77 -6.10 0.09 1.43
C ALA A 77 -6.96 -1.09 1.87
N ILE A 78 -7.81 -1.52 0.97
CA ILE A 78 -8.73 -2.64 1.18
C ILE A 78 -8.51 -3.65 0.06
N GLY A 79 -8.40 -4.93 0.42
CA GLY A 79 -8.19 -5.96 -0.58
C GLY A 79 -7.95 -7.32 0.02
N HIS A 80 -7.20 -8.14 -0.67
CA HIS A 80 -6.87 -9.49 -0.21
C HIS A 80 -5.36 -9.71 -0.22
N LEU A 81 -4.91 -10.59 0.67
CA LEU A 81 -3.50 -10.92 0.80
C LEU A 81 -3.11 -11.99 -0.22
N GLU A 82 -1.93 -11.82 -0.80
CA GLU A 82 -1.35 -12.78 -1.74
C GLU A 82 0.09 -13.10 -1.34
N GLN A 83 0.45 -14.37 -1.42
CA GLN A 83 1.81 -14.84 -1.24
C GLN A 83 2.37 -15.24 -2.60
N ARG A 84 3.39 -14.54 -3.04
CA ARG A 84 4.09 -14.92 -4.28
C ARG A 84 4.97 -16.13 -4.02
N PRO A 85 5.27 -16.94 -5.05
CA PRO A 85 6.13 -18.11 -4.89
C PRO A 85 7.53 -17.74 -4.42
N ASP A 86 8.14 -18.64 -3.66
CA ASP A 86 9.55 -18.52 -3.32
C ASP A 86 10.40 -18.51 -4.60
N PHE A 87 11.50 -17.81 -4.56
CA PHE A 87 12.46 -17.78 -5.68
C PHE A 87 13.87 -17.88 -5.16
N GLU A 88 14.82 -18.18 -6.06
CA GLU A 88 16.23 -18.22 -5.72
C GLU A 88 16.93 -16.96 -6.20
N LYS A 89 17.80 -16.43 -5.36
CA LYS A 89 18.67 -15.32 -5.70
C LYS A 89 20.03 -15.56 -5.06
N ASP A 90 21.06 -15.57 -5.89
CA ASP A 90 22.46 -15.80 -5.44
C ASP A 90 22.61 -17.09 -4.63
N GLY A 91 21.89 -18.16 -5.06
CA GLY A 91 21.94 -19.47 -4.41
C GLY A 91 21.09 -19.58 -3.14
N GLU A 92 20.43 -18.52 -2.74
CA GLU A 92 19.57 -18.53 -1.55
C GLU A 92 18.09 -18.55 -1.93
N LYS A 93 17.31 -19.33 -1.17
CA LYS A 93 15.86 -19.36 -1.34
C LYS A 93 15.25 -18.18 -0.61
N ILE A 94 14.50 -17.35 -1.35
CA ILE A 94 13.88 -16.15 -0.82
C ILE A 94 12.37 -16.30 -0.87
N ARG A 95 11.73 -15.99 0.26
CA ARG A 95 10.28 -15.89 0.33
C ARG A 95 9.87 -14.43 0.27
N PRO A 96 9.14 -13.99 -0.78
CA PRO A 96 8.67 -12.62 -0.86
C PRO A 96 7.74 -12.26 0.30
N ALA A 97 7.70 -10.99 0.65
CA ALA A 97 6.74 -10.50 1.62
C ALA A 97 5.32 -10.70 1.12
N ILE A 98 4.39 -10.96 2.05
CA ILE A 98 2.97 -11.05 1.72
C ILE A 98 2.50 -9.67 1.25
N GLU A 99 1.80 -9.63 0.11
CA GLU A 99 1.31 -8.39 -0.49
C GLU A 99 -0.19 -8.25 -0.30
N LEU A 100 -0.64 -7.03 -0.05
CA LEU A 100 -2.06 -6.69 -0.09
C LEU A 100 -2.38 -6.25 -1.51
N ASN A 101 -3.12 -7.09 -2.24
CA ASN A 101 -3.60 -6.72 -3.57
C ASN A 101 -4.85 -5.87 -3.37
N ALA A 102 -4.72 -4.57 -3.55
CA ALA A 102 -5.76 -3.63 -3.18
C ALA A 102 -6.88 -3.60 -4.23
N GLU A 103 -8.11 -3.77 -3.74
CA GLU A 103 -9.31 -3.49 -4.52
C GLU A 103 -9.53 -2.00 -4.64
N GLU A 104 -9.28 -1.30 -3.53
CA GLU A 104 -9.45 0.14 -3.47
C GLU A 104 -8.47 0.74 -2.48
N VAL A 105 -8.01 1.95 -2.78
CA VAL A 105 -7.05 2.67 -1.96
C VAL A 105 -7.35 4.17 -2.04
N GLY A 106 -7.07 4.88 -0.97
CA GLY A 106 -7.27 6.32 -0.97
C GLY A 106 -6.61 7.02 0.21
N PRO A 107 -6.60 8.36 0.17
CA PRO A 107 -6.10 9.14 1.29
C PRO A 107 -7.07 9.11 2.48
N SER A 108 -6.51 9.08 3.68
CA SER A 108 -7.30 9.18 4.89
C SER A 108 -7.60 10.64 5.19
N LEU A 109 -8.85 10.95 5.47
CA LEU A 109 -9.29 12.31 5.81
C LEU A 109 -9.35 12.53 7.32
N LYS A 110 -8.81 11.61 8.10
CA LYS A 110 -8.88 11.75 9.56
C LYS A 110 -8.18 13.01 10.05
N TRP A 111 -7.05 13.36 9.43
CA TRP A 111 -6.25 14.52 9.81
C TRP A 111 -5.84 15.40 8.63
N ALA A 112 -6.48 15.20 7.48
CA ALA A 112 -6.15 15.93 6.26
C ALA A 112 -7.40 16.19 5.44
N THR A 113 -7.30 17.14 4.53
CA THR A 113 -8.35 17.40 3.53
C THR A 113 -7.83 17.03 2.16
N ALA A 114 -8.72 16.72 1.25
CA ALA A 114 -8.37 16.41 -0.12
C ALA A 114 -9.37 17.02 -1.09
N THR A 115 -8.88 17.44 -2.25
CA THR A 115 -9.72 17.86 -3.35
C THR A 115 -9.79 16.71 -4.35
N VAL A 116 -11.00 16.28 -4.68
CA VAL A 116 -11.18 15.16 -5.60
C VAL A 116 -11.49 15.69 -6.99
N THR A 117 -10.69 15.25 -7.95
CA THR A 117 -10.90 15.56 -9.36
C THR A 117 -11.16 14.26 -10.10
N LYS A 118 -12.23 14.20 -10.85
CA LYS A 118 -12.54 13.02 -11.63
C LYS A 118 -11.46 12.78 -12.67
N ALA A 119 -10.91 11.57 -12.71
CA ALA A 119 -9.89 11.20 -13.69
C ALA A 119 -10.50 11.13 -15.09
N THR A 120 -9.78 11.70 -16.07
CA THR A 120 -10.25 11.77 -17.47
C THR A 120 -9.41 10.87 -18.40
N ARG A 121 -8.62 9.97 -17.82
CA ARG A 121 -7.80 9.05 -18.62
C ARG A 121 -8.67 8.20 -19.50
N LYS A 122 -8.22 8.06 -20.75
CA LYS A 122 -8.81 7.01 -21.58
C LYS A 122 -8.37 5.68 -21.00
N LYS A 123 -9.33 4.80 -20.76
CA LYS A 123 -8.99 3.44 -20.38
C LYS A 123 -8.14 2.82 -21.48
N ALA A 124 -7.05 2.17 -21.09
CA ALA A 124 -6.31 1.37 -22.04
C ALA A 124 -7.29 0.37 -22.66
N GLN A 125 -7.40 0.38 -23.98
CA GLN A 125 -8.27 -0.55 -24.66
C GLN A 125 -7.64 -1.94 -24.66
N GLY A 126 -8.35 -2.86 -24.19
CA GLY A 126 -7.91 -4.26 -24.18
C GLY A 126 -7.70 -4.77 -22.82
#